data_e5a341817f0c51982466c7c08a7f074a
#
_entry.id   e5a341817f0c51982466c7c08a7f074a
#
_cell.length_a   1.000
_cell.length_b   1.000
_cell.length_c   1.000
_cell.angle_alpha   90.00
_cell.angle_beta   90.00
_cell.angle_gamma   90.00
#
_symmetry.space_group_name_H-M   'P 1'
#
loop_
_entity.id
_entity.type
_entity.pdbx_description
1 polymer ?
#
loop_
_entity_poly.entity_id
_entity_poly.type
_entity_poly.pdbx_seq_one_letter_code
_entity_poly.pdbx_strand_id
1 'polypeptide(L)' 'MEITFNQSKKETIKDNTTISAFLKEHDLLKEGVAVALNGEIVRKADFEKTVLKDNDSLDVFNMVCGG' A
#
# COMPACT_ATOMS: atom_id res chain seq x y z
N MET A 1 13.37 -7.11 0.41
CA MET A 1 13.11 -6.35 -0.82
C MET A 1 12.69 -4.92 -0.49
N GLU A 2 12.76 -4.06 -1.46
CA GLU A 2 12.55 -2.64 -1.24
C GLU A 2 11.46 -2.11 -2.14
N ILE A 3 10.59 -1.27 -1.60
CA ILE A 3 9.56 -0.61 -2.37
C ILE A 3 9.67 0.91 -2.17
N THR A 4 9.05 1.66 -3.08
CA THR A 4 8.95 3.11 -2.94
C THR A 4 7.56 3.44 -2.41
N PHE A 5 7.52 4.14 -1.29
CA PHE A 5 6.27 4.48 -0.62
C PHE A 5 5.99 5.96 -0.80
N ASN A 6 4.80 6.27 -1.30
CA ASN A 6 4.36 7.65 -1.54
C ASN A 6 5.38 8.47 -2.34
N GLN A 7 6.00 7.82 -3.32
CA GLN A 7 6.89 8.44 -4.30
C GLN A 7 8.18 9.04 -3.75
N SER A 8 8.39 8.99 -2.46
CA SER A 8 9.57 9.64 -1.89
C SER A 8 10.33 8.79 -0.87
N LYS A 9 9.66 7.86 -0.23
CA LYS A 9 10.29 7.06 0.80
C LYS A 9 10.56 5.65 0.31
N LYS A 10 11.75 5.14 0.61
CA LYS A 10 12.04 3.75 0.34
C LYS A 10 11.87 2.94 1.61
N GLU A 11 11.15 1.84 1.50
CA GLU A 11 10.88 0.96 2.63
C GLU A 11 11.39 -0.43 2.33
N THR A 12 12.08 -1.01 3.29
CA THR A 12 12.51 -2.40 3.19
C THR A 12 11.43 -3.28 3.78
N ILE A 13 10.98 -4.24 3.02
CA ILE A 13 9.91 -5.15 3.45
C ILE A 13 10.35 -6.60 3.24
N LYS A 14 9.66 -7.50 3.92
CA LYS A 14 9.92 -8.93 3.78
C LYS A 14 9.29 -9.46 2.50
N ASP A 15 9.84 -10.55 1.99
CA ASP A 15 9.24 -11.23 0.86
C ASP A 15 7.82 -11.68 1.21
N ASN A 16 6.95 -11.67 0.23
CA ASN A 16 5.55 -12.08 0.37
C ASN A 16 4.72 -11.16 1.26
N THR A 17 5.14 -9.91 1.41
CA THR A 17 4.33 -8.94 2.13
C THR A 17 3.17 -8.50 1.25
N THR A 18 1.95 -8.62 1.77
CA THR A 18 0.77 -8.13 1.06
C THR A 18 0.56 -6.65 1.36
N ILE A 19 -0.27 -6.00 0.53
CA ILE A 19 -0.63 -4.61 0.78
C ILE A 19 -1.27 -4.49 2.16
N SER A 20 -2.16 -5.42 2.50
CA SER A 20 -2.82 -5.42 3.80
C SER A 20 -1.82 -5.47 4.94
N ALA A 21 -0.83 -6.35 4.85
CA ALA A 21 0.19 -6.48 5.89
C ALA A 21 1.02 -5.20 6.01
N PHE A 22 1.38 -4.61 4.89
CA PHE A 22 2.14 -3.37 4.89
C PHE A 22 1.36 -2.23 5.57
N LEU A 23 0.08 -2.10 5.22
CA LEU A 23 -0.76 -1.06 5.80
C LEU A 23 -0.94 -1.25 7.29
N LYS A 24 -1.08 -2.50 7.74
CA LYS A 24 -1.20 -2.78 9.17
C LYS A 24 0.05 -2.38 9.93
N GLU A 25 1.21 -2.68 9.39
CA GLU A 25 2.46 -2.33 10.05
C GLU A 25 2.63 -0.82 10.20
N HIS A 26 2.13 -0.07 9.25
CA HIS A 26 2.25 1.38 9.26
C HIS A 26 1.02 2.08 9.84
N ASP A 27 0.10 1.30 10.41
CA ASP A 27 -1.14 1.83 10.98
C ASP A 27 -1.96 2.64 9.96
N LEU A 28 -1.96 2.15 8.72
CA LEU A 28 -2.66 2.81 7.62
C LEU A 28 -3.89 2.04 7.15
N LEU A 29 -4.16 0.88 7.72
CA LEU A 29 -5.31 0.07 7.32
C LEU A 29 -6.56 0.61 8.00
N LYS A 30 -7.15 1.62 7.39
CA LYS A 30 -8.31 2.32 7.93
C LYS A 30 -9.34 2.52 6.85
N GLU A 31 -10.56 2.87 7.25
CA GLU A 31 -11.58 3.22 6.27
C GLU A 31 -11.19 4.51 5.56
N GLY A 32 -11.58 4.60 4.31
CA GLY A 32 -11.27 5.76 3.49
C GLY A 32 -9.88 5.75 2.89
N VAL A 33 -9.14 4.67 3.07
CA VAL A 33 -7.80 4.55 2.48
C VAL A 33 -7.91 3.99 1.07
N ALA A 34 -7.26 4.65 0.13
CA ALA A 34 -7.12 4.16 -1.23
C ALA A 34 -5.65 3.89 -1.50
N VAL A 35 -5.38 2.89 -2.29
CA VAL A 35 -4.02 2.46 -2.60
C VAL A 35 -3.83 2.37 -4.10
N ALA A 36 -2.71 2.87 -4.59
CA ALA A 36 -2.31 2.67 -5.96
C ALA A 36 -0.99 1.91 -5.98
N LEU A 37 -0.93 0.86 -6.75
CA LEU A 37 0.28 0.06 -6.91
C LEU A 37 0.78 0.23 -8.35
N ASN A 38 1.97 0.80 -8.49
CA ASN A 38 2.54 1.10 -9.81
C ASN A 38 1.58 1.87 -10.71
N GLY A 39 0.86 2.82 -10.11
CA GLY A 39 -0.07 3.67 -10.84
C GLY A 39 -1.47 3.11 -11.02
N GLU A 40 -1.73 1.91 -10.53
CA GLU A 40 -3.06 1.30 -10.65
C GLU A 40 -3.74 1.22 -9.30
N ILE A 41 -5.01 1.63 -9.25
CA ILE A 41 -5.79 1.57 -8.02
C ILE A 41 -6.07 0.12 -7.65
N VAL A 42 -5.81 -0.21 -6.39
CA VAL A 42 -6.10 -1.54 -5.85
C VAL A 42 -7.26 -1.42 -4.87
N ARG A 43 -8.25 -2.26 -5.04
CA ARG A 43 -9.42 -2.23 -4.17
C ARG A 43 -9.09 -2.83 -2.81
N LYS A 44 -9.79 -2.35 -1.80
CA LYS A 44 -9.60 -2.85 -0.44
C LYS A 44 -9.78 -4.37 -0.36
N ALA A 45 -10.72 -4.91 -1.10
CA ALA A 45 -10.95 -6.36 -1.12
C ALA A 45 -9.75 -7.14 -1.65
N ASP A 46 -8.87 -6.49 -2.39
CA ASP A 46 -7.70 -7.14 -2.97
C ASP A 46 -6.42 -6.90 -2.16
N PHE A 47 -6.48 -6.14 -1.09
CA PHE A 47 -5.28 -5.83 -0.29
C PHE A 47 -4.62 -7.09 0.26
N GLU A 48 -5.40 -8.06 0.67
CA GLU A 48 -4.86 -9.31 1.22
C GLU A 48 -4.34 -10.25 0.15
N LYS A 49 -4.76 -10.06 -1.09
CA LYS A 49 -4.38 -10.91 -2.20
C LYS A 49 -3.22 -10.36 -3.00
N THR A 50 -2.94 -9.08 -2.88
CA THR A 50 -1.91 -8.44 -3.68
C THR A 50 -0.60 -8.45 -2.92
N VAL A 51 0.36 -9.21 -3.43
CA VAL A 51 1.68 -9.33 -2.84
C VAL A 51 2.59 -8.29 -3.47
N LEU A 52 3.31 -7.56 -2.62
CA LEU A 52 4.27 -6.56 -3.08
C LEU A 52 5.52 -7.25 -3.61
N LYS A 53 6.15 -6.62 -4.59
CA LYS A 53 7.37 -7.12 -5.21
C LYS A 53 8.47 -6.08 -5.09
N ASP A 54 9.70 -6.54 -5.27
CA ASP A 54 10.84 -5.63 -5.23
C ASP A 54 10.68 -4.52 -6.26
N ASN A 55 11.01 -3.31 -5.84
CA ASN A 55 10.93 -2.11 -6.67
C ASN A 55 9.50 -1.65 -7.00
N ASP A 56 8.50 -2.19 -6.33
CA ASP A 56 7.14 -1.69 -6.52
C ASP A 56 7.01 -0.28 -5.98
N SER A 57 6.12 0.48 -6.59
CA SER A 57 5.77 1.83 -6.16
C SER A 57 4.37 1.79 -5.55
N LEU A 58 4.28 2.04 -4.26
CA LEU A 58 3.02 1.97 -3.53
C LEU A 58 2.64 3.36 -3.03
N ASP A 59 1.48 3.83 -3.46
CA ASP A 59 0.95 5.12 -3.01
C ASP A 59 -0.29 4.89 -2.16
N VAL A 60 -0.33 5.54 -1.02
CA VAL A 60 -1.47 5.44 -0.10
C VAL A 60 -2.11 6.79 0.05
N PHE A 61 -3.41 6.85 -0.19
CA PHE A 61 -4.17 8.07 -0.12
C PHE A 61 -5.23 7.95 0.96
N ASN A 62 -5.42 8.98 1.71
CA ASN A 62 -6.49 9.04 2.69
C ASN A 62 -7.65 9.81 2.08
N MET A 63 -8.64 9.08 1.61
CA MET A 63 -9.81 9.68 0.98
C MET A 63 -10.83 10.04 2.04
N VAL A 64 -10.58 11.13 2.73
CA VAL A 64 -11.55 11.62 3.68
C VAL A 64 -12.62 12.33 2.90
N CYS A 65 -13.74 11.68 2.73
CA CYS A 65 -14.92 12.37 2.28
C CYS A 65 -15.29 13.33 3.39
N GLY A 66 -15.10 14.61 3.15
CA GLY A 66 -15.40 15.62 4.13
C GLY A 66 -16.87 15.62 4.45
N GLY A 67 -17.27 14.83 5.23
CA GLY A 67 -18.67 14.78 5.62
C GLY A 67 -18.70 13.97 6.85
#